data_f85f8ee82679ac9ea39b270a8eb9a859
#
_entry.id   f85f8ee82679ac9ea39b270a8eb9a859
#
_cell.length_a   1.000
_cell.length_b   1.000
_cell.length_c   1.000
_cell.angle_alpha   90.00
_cell.angle_beta   90.00
_cell.angle_gamma   90.00
#
_symmetry.space_group_name_H-M   'P 1'
#
loop_
_entity.id
_entity.type
_entity.pdbx_description
1 polymer ?
#
loop_
_entity_poly.entity_id
_entity_poly.type
_entity_poly.pdbx_seq_one_letter_code
_entity_poly.pdbx_strand_id
1 'polypeptide(L)'
;MGSGGESDAGGGASAAAGEGGSASSAVDARLARLIARARAADGHPPFSDGALAELATGAREVVWLDDVAAAVRTVSDASSASVTEAEFVVDPDARRHGHGRAMLHRLLVDAPGDLLLWSHGAHPGARRLAASHGLEPVRELLHLRGEVPSGAEFAWKTHAAGEPLATLANSVHGAVDALLAVNARAFAEHPEQGRLTRAEFDALAAEPWFDPEDVLLAWDGDRLAGFCWLKVEGGGSGEFYVVGVDPDYQGQGWGRRLVEAGMARLASRGICEADLYVEADNAPALRLYREFGFREDSIDIQYRWRSDPGH
;
A
#
# COMPACT_ATOMS: atom_id res chain seq x y z
N MET A 1 68.63 -16.04 -34.30
CA MET A 1 68.67 -17.49 -34.01
C MET A 1 67.46 -17.75 -33.14
N GLY A 2 66.44 -18.31 -33.55
CA GLY A 2 65.99 -19.57 -34.09
C GLY A 2 64.63 -19.77 -33.47
N SER A 3 63.68 -19.83 -34.32
CA SER A 3 62.81 -20.95 -34.67
C SER A 3 61.97 -21.47 -33.51
N GLY A 4 60.66 -21.52 -33.55
CA GLY A 4 59.80 -22.10 -34.55
C GLY A 4 58.89 -23.09 -33.82
N GLY A 5 57.67 -23.23 -34.18
CA GLY A 5 56.82 -24.34 -33.79
C GLY A 5 55.35 -24.04 -33.67
N GLU A 6 54.69 -24.19 -34.82
CA GLU A 6 53.22 -24.39 -34.92
C GLU A 6 52.80 -25.74 -34.34
N SER A 7 51.51 -25.79 -33.89
CA SER A 7 50.49 -26.79 -34.18
C SER A 7 49.32 -26.57 -33.21
N ASP A 8 48.20 -26.14 -33.64
CA ASP A 8 47.04 -26.74 -34.30
C ASP A 8 46.37 -27.88 -33.52
N ALA A 9 45.04 -27.77 -33.51
CA ALA A 9 43.95 -28.66 -33.16
C ALA A 9 43.13 -28.17 -31.96
N GLY A 10 41.94 -27.55 -32.09
CA GLY A 10 40.76 -28.25 -32.62
C GLY A 10 39.91 -28.72 -31.47
N GLY A 11 38.78 -28.12 -31.28
CA GLY A 11 37.83 -28.59 -30.30
C GLY A 11 36.73 -27.56 -30.01
N GLY A 12 35.77 -27.51 -30.88
CA GLY A 12 34.53 -26.73 -30.59
C GLY A 12 33.75 -27.30 -29.43
N ALA A 13 33.41 -26.47 -28.51
CA ALA A 13 32.32 -26.69 -27.58
C ALA A 13 31.42 -25.46 -27.64
N SER A 14 30.34 -25.64 -28.37
CA SER A 14 29.16 -24.76 -28.34
C SER A 14 28.61 -24.81 -26.92
N ALA A 15 28.90 -23.78 -26.13
CA ALA A 15 28.18 -23.52 -24.91
C ALA A 15 26.95 -22.70 -25.29
N ALA A 16 25.78 -23.33 -25.24
CA ALA A 16 24.49 -22.68 -25.29
C ALA A 16 24.46 -21.62 -24.19
N ALA A 17 24.45 -20.36 -24.62
CA ALA A 17 24.10 -19.25 -23.75
C ALA A 17 22.64 -19.45 -23.33
N GLY A 18 22.45 -19.94 -22.10
CA GLY A 18 21.18 -19.92 -21.46
C GLY A 18 20.72 -18.46 -21.38
N GLU A 19 19.63 -18.19 -22.03
CA GLU A 19 18.91 -16.95 -21.86
C GLU A 19 18.44 -16.84 -20.41
N GLY A 20 19.28 -16.29 -19.56
CA GLY A 20 18.92 -15.72 -18.27
C GLY A 20 18.09 -14.46 -18.55
N GLY A 21 16.82 -14.64 -18.87
CA GLY A 21 15.88 -13.56 -19.04
C GLY A 21 15.85 -12.73 -17.76
N SER A 22 16.17 -11.46 -17.93
CA SER A 22 16.05 -10.39 -16.98
C SER A 22 14.68 -10.45 -16.25
N ALA A 23 14.70 -10.88 -15.00
CA ALA A 23 13.56 -10.91 -14.09
C ALA A 23 13.29 -9.50 -13.51
N SER A 24 13.36 -8.45 -14.31
CA SER A 24 13.14 -7.08 -13.85
C SER A 24 12.30 -6.26 -14.82
N SER A 25 11.07 -6.74 -15.00
CA SER A 25 9.92 -5.88 -15.30
C SER A 25 8.72 -6.53 -14.58
N ALA A 26 8.58 -6.22 -13.31
CA ALA A 26 7.63 -6.89 -12.44
C ALA A 26 6.18 -6.73 -12.90
N VAL A 27 5.86 -5.62 -13.52
CA VAL A 27 4.58 -5.39 -14.21
C VAL A 27 4.84 -5.49 -15.71
N ASP A 28 4.61 -6.67 -16.28
CA ASP A 28 4.70 -6.83 -17.74
C ASP A 28 3.63 -6.00 -18.46
N ALA A 29 3.82 -5.74 -19.75
CA ALA A 29 2.91 -4.92 -20.54
C ALA A 29 1.49 -5.52 -20.63
N ARG A 30 1.32 -6.81 -20.37
CA ARG A 30 0.03 -7.50 -20.34
C ARG A 30 -0.72 -7.17 -19.06
N LEU A 31 -0.05 -7.28 -17.89
CA LEU A 31 -0.63 -6.93 -16.61
C LEU A 31 -0.98 -5.43 -16.56
N ALA A 32 -0.09 -4.56 -17.04
CA ALA A 32 -0.35 -3.12 -17.12
C ALA A 32 -1.61 -2.79 -17.93
N ARG A 33 -1.81 -3.45 -19.08
CA ARG A 33 -3.03 -3.28 -19.90
C ARG A 33 -4.29 -3.74 -19.16
N LEU A 34 -4.23 -4.88 -18.47
CA LEU A 34 -5.37 -5.41 -17.71
C LEU A 34 -5.74 -4.47 -16.57
N ILE A 35 -4.75 -3.96 -15.83
CA ILE A 35 -4.92 -2.95 -14.77
C ILE A 35 -5.61 -1.70 -15.33
N ALA A 36 -5.10 -1.15 -16.44
CA ALA A 36 -5.64 0.06 -17.04
C ALA A 36 -7.11 -0.11 -17.47
N ARG A 37 -7.46 -1.25 -18.07
CA ARG A 37 -8.84 -1.56 -18.49
C ARG A 37 -9.77 -1.72 -17.31
N ALA A 38 -9.35 -2.44 -16.29
CA ALA A 38 -10.13 -2.62 -15.06
C ALA A 38 -10.35 -1.29 -14.35
N ARG A 39 -9.29 -0.47 -14.19
CA ARG A 39 -9.39 0.87 -13.59
C ARG A 39 -10.34 1.78 -14.36
N ALA A 40 -10.30 1.75 -15.69
CA ALA A 40 -11.22 2.54 -16.51
C ALA A 40 -12.68 2.12 -16.38
N ALA A 41 -12.94 0.82 -16.15
CA ALA A 41 -14.28 0.28 -15.99
C ALA A 41 -14.85 0.43 -14.57
N ASP A 42 -13.99 0.32 -13.55
CA ASP A 42 -14.39 0.25 -12.14
C ASP A 42 -14.19 1.58 -11.39
N GLY A 43 -13.39 2.50 -11.93
CA GLY A 43 -13.07 3.80 -11.32
C GLY A 43 -11.91 3.77 -10.32
N HIS A 44 -11.42 2.58 -9.94
CA HIS A 44 -10.33 2.38 -8.97
C HIS A 44 -9.39 1.27 -9.44
N PRO A 45 -8.14 1.26 -8.97
CA PRO A 45 -7.17 0.24 -9.35
C PRO A 45 -7.60 -1.13 -8.81
N PRO A 46 -7.34 -2.23 -9.56
CA PRO A 46 -7.67 -3.58 -9.10
C PRO A 46 -6.64 -4.20 -8.16
N PHE A 47 -5.48 -3.57 -8.00
CA PHE A 47 -4.39 -3.97 -7.10
C PHE A 47 -3.95 -2.76 -6.28
N SER A 48 -3.56 -3.01 -5.03
CA SER A 48 -2.96 -2.02 -4.17
C SER A 48 -1.54 -1.64 -4.62
N ASP A 49 -1.09 -0.44 -4.29
CA ASP A 49 0.29 0.00 -4.53
C ASP A 49 1.28 -0.92 -3.81
N GLY A 50 0.94 -1.36 -2.59
CA GLY A 50 1.75 -2.31 -1.81
C GLY A 50 1.93 -3.64 -2.52
N ALA A 51 0.86 -4.24 -3.06
CA ALA A 51 0.94 -5.49 -3.81
C ALA A 51 1.80 -5.37 -5.07
N LEU A 52 1.73 -4.23 -5.77
CA LEU A 52 2.55 -3.98 -6.95
C LEU A 52 4.02 -3.72 -6.59
N ALA A 53 4.30 -3.03 -5.48
CA ALA A 53 5.66 -2.85 -4.98
C ALA A 53 6.29 -4.18 -4.54
N GLU A 54 5.55 -5.02 -3.82
CA GLU A 54 6.01 -6.36 -3.44
C GLU A 54 6.20 -7.28 -4.65
N LEU A 55 5.38 -7.14 -5.69
CA LEU A 55 5.59 -7.82 -6.97
C LEU A 55 6.92 -7.38 -7.61
N ALA A 56 7.26 -6.11 -7.56
CA ALA A 56 8.51 -5.58 -8.11
C ALA A 56 9.75 -6.13 -7.38
N THR A 57 9.65 -6.41 -6.10
CA THR A 57 10.74 -7.00 -5.29
C THR A 57 10.78 -8.53 -5.33
N GLY A 58 9.77 -9.18 -5.94
CA GLY A 58 9.66 -10.64 -5.99
C GLY A 58 9.05 -11.27 -4.73
N ALA A 59 8.54 -10.47 -3.79
CA ALA A 59 7.79 -10.96 -2.63
C ALA A 59 6.38 -11.45 -3.01
N ARG A 60 5.87 -10.99 -4.15
CA ARG A 60 4.65 -11.50 -4.79
C ARG A 60 4.94 -12.02 -6.19
N GLU A 61 4.06 -12.84 -6.70
CA GLU A 61 4.07 -13.38 -8.06
C GLU A 61 2.74 -13.14 -8.77
N VAL A 62 2.76 -13.18 -10.10
CA VAL A 62 1.55 -13.09 -10.93
C VAL A 62 1.09 -14.48 -11.33
N VAL A 63 -0.17 -14.80 -11.02
CA VAL A 63 -0.86 -16.00 -11.47
C VAL A 63 -1.86 -15.63 -12.55
N TRP A 64 -1.68 -16.16 -13.76
CA TRP A 64 -2.58 -15.93 -14.89
C TRP A 64 -3.61 -17.06 -15.04
N LEU A 65 -4.85 -16.68 -15.34
CA LEU A 65 -5.87 -17.61 -15.82
C LEU A 65 -6.24 -17.16 -17.25
N ASP A 66 -5.81 -17.95 -18.22
CA ASP A 66 -5.87 -17.58 -19.63
C ASP A 66 -5.26 -16.17 -19.85
N ASP A 67 -5.78 -15.41 -20.81
CA ASP A 67 -5.34 -14.03 -21.05
C ASP A 67 -6.29 -12.99 -20.44
N VAL A 68 -7.25 -13.41 -19.63
CA VAL A 68 -8.39 -12.58 -19.21
C VAL A 68 -8.46 -12.33 -17.72
N ALA A 69 -7.67 -13.05 -16.90
CA ALA A 69 -7.63 -12.79 -15.47
C ALA A 69 -6.21 -12.96 -14.92
N ALA A 70 -5.87 -12.14 -13.95
CA ALA A 70 -4.60 -12.20 -13.24
C ALA A 70 -4.82 -12.04 -11.73
N ALA A 71 -4.03 -12.78 -10.94
CA ALA A 71 -3.89 -12.55 -9.51
C ALA A 71 -2.45 -12.17 -9.18
N VAL A 72 -2.27 -11.26 -8.22
CA VAL A 72 -1.00 -10.95 -7.56
C VAL A 72 -1.10 -11.53 -6.16
N ARG A 73 -0.22 -12.48 -5.82
CA ARG A 73 -0.25 -13.17 -4.53
C ARG A 73 1.13 -13.24 -3.88
N THR A 74 1.16 -13.36 -2.55
CA THR A 74 2.40 -13.60 -1.82
C THR A 74 3.03 -14.92 -2.24
N VAL A 75 4.36 -14.93 -2.34
CA VAL A 75 5.12 -16.16 -2.60
C VAL A 75 5.13 -16.98 -1.31
N SER A 76 4.52 -18.15 -1.36
CA SER A 76 4.47 -19.05 -0.20
C SER A 76 5.81 -19.71 0.05
N ASP A 77 6.37 -19.49 1.25
CA ASP A 77 7.48 -20.32 1.71
C ASP A 77 6.91 -21.63 2.32
N ALA A 78 7.29 -22.76 1.77
CA ALA A 78 6.76 -24.07 2.13
C ALA A 78 7.04 -24.52 3.59
N SER A 79 7.70 -23.68 4.37
CA SER A 79 8.17 -23.99 5.73
C SER A 79 7.32 -23.45 6.87
N SER A 80 6.30 -22.61 6.61
CA SER A 80 5.42 -22.09 7.65
C SER A 80 3.94 -22.31 7.31
N ALA A 81 3.09 -22.44 8.33
CA ALA A 81 1.63 -22.42 8.18
C ALA A 81 1.22 -21.03 7.67
N SER A 82 1.44 -20.80 6.39
CA SER A 82 1.45 -19.48 5.77
C SER A 82 0.06 -19.11 5.33
N VAL A 83 -0.32 -17.93 5.72
CA VAL A 83 -1.45 -17.23 5.14
C VAL A 83 -1.03 -16.74 3.77
N THR A 84 -1.71 -17.16 2.72
CA THR A 84 -1.54 -16.59 1.38
C THR A 84 -2.38 -15.32 1.29
N GLU A 85 -1.77 -14.22 0.91
CA GLU A 85 -2.51 -13.00 0.58
C GLU A 85 -2.55 -12.81 -0.93
N ALA A 86 -3.71 -12.43 -1.46
CA ALA A 86 -3.89 -12.24 -2.89
C ALA A 86 -4.87 -11.12 -3.22
N GLU A 87 -4.70 -10.57 -4.40
CA GLU A 87 -5.63 -9.68 -5.09
C GLU A 87 -5.80 -10.20 -6.50
N PHE A 88 -7.00 -10.12 -7.09
CA PHE A 88 -7.15 -10.55 -8.47
C PHE A 88 -8.16 -9.71 -9.26
N VAL A 89 -7.98 -9.70 -10.55
CA VAL A 89 -8.80 -8.97 -11.50
C VAL A 89 -9.22 -9.86 -12.66
N VAL A 90 -10.43 -9.65 -13.16
CA VAL A 90 -10.92 -10.21 -14.41
C VAL A 90 -11.15 -9.07 -15.39
N ASP A 91 -10.67 -9.23 -16.61
CA ASP A 91 -10.90 -8.30 -17.70
C ASP A 91 -12.38 -7.93 -17.79
N PRO A 92 -12.74 -6.64 -17.78
CA PRO A 92 -14.14 -6.19 -17.80
C PRO A 92 -15.00 -6.88 -18.88
N ASP A 93 -14.46 -7.07 -20.07
CA ASP A 93 -15.19 -7.70 -21.19
C ASP A 93 -15.34 -9.23 -21.04
N ALA A 94 -14.51 -9.86 -20.21
CA ALA A 94 -14.55 -11.29 -19.93
C ALA A 94 -15.33 -11.63 -18.63
N ARG A 95 -15.89 -10.65 -17.95
CA ARG A 95 -16.70 -10.87 -16.73
C ARG A 95 -17.97 -11.62 -17.02
N ARG A 96 -18.52 -12.27 -15.99
CA ARG A 96 -19.77 -13.06 -16.04
C ARG A 96 -19.70 -14.36 -16.84
N HIS A 97 -18.50 -14.78 -17.25
CA HIS A 97 -18.23 -16.04 -17.96
C HIS A 97 -17.55 -17.10 -17.07
N GLY A 98 -17.52 -16.90 -15.75
CA GLY A 98 -16.96 -17.88 -14.79
C GLY A 98 -15.48 -17.70 -14.43
N HIS A 99 -14.75 -16.80 -15.09
CA HIS A 99 -13.31 -16.61 -14.87
C HIS A 99 -12.95 -16.21 -13.43
N GLY A 100 -13.76 -15.36 -12.78
CA GLY A 100 -13.55 -15.02 -11.36
C GLY A 100 -13.69 -16.22 -10.43
N ARG A 101 -14.65 -17.13 -10.69
CA ARG A 101 -14.79 -18.38 -9.94
C ARG A 101 -13.59 -19.30 -10.19
N ALA A 102 -13.16 -19.44 -11.43
CA ALA A 102 -12.03 -20.27 -11.79
C ALA A 102 -10.73 -19.77 -11.15
N MET A 103 -10.48 -18.43 -11.15
CA MET A 103 -9.34 -17.83 -10.48
C MET A 103 -9.39 -18.06 -8.96
N LEU A 104 -10.54 -17.81 -8.32
CA LEU A 104 -10.68 -18.05 -6.88
C LEU A 104 -10.44 -19.53 -6.55
N HIS A 105 -11.01 -20.44 -7.31
CA HIS A 105 -10.78 -21.90 -7.10
C HIS A 105 -9.29 -22.25 -7.20
N ARG A 106 -8.60 -21.68 -8.18
CA ARG A 106 -7.14 -21.88 -8.31
C ARG A 106 -6.37 -21.37 -7.10
N LEU A 107 -6.68 -20.15 -6.63
CA LEU A 107 -6.04 -19.59 -5.43
C LEU A 107 -6.29 -20.44 -4.19
N LEU A 108 -7.51 -20.98 -4.04
CA LEU A 108 -7.88 -21.85 -2.92
C LEU A 108 -7.14 -23.21 -2.97
N VAL A 109 -6.95 -23.78 -4.16
CA VAL A 109 -6.23 -25.06 -4.33
C VAL A 109 -4.73 -24.87 -4.13
N ASP A 110 -4.19 -23.73 -4.58
CA ASP A 110 -2.74 -23.45 -4.53
C ASP A 110 -2.31 -22.91 -3.14
N ALA A 111 -3.24 -22.46 -2.30
CA ALA A 111 -2.92 -21.94 -0.98
C ALA A 111 -2.55 -23.07 0.00
N PRO A 112 -1.36 -23.04 0.62
CA PRO A 112 -0.95 -24.08 1.58
C PRO A 112 -1.67 -23.98 2.93
N GLY A 113 -2.35 -22.89 3.20
CA GLY A 113 -3.07 -22.58 4.44
C GLY A 113 -4.24 -21.63 4.17
N ASP A 114 -4.49 -20.72 5.08
CA ASP A 114 -5.56 -19.73 4.92
C ASP A 114 -5.28 -18.79 3.75
N LEU A 115 -6.34 -18.31 3.10
CA LEU A 115 -6.27 -17.29 2.04
C LEU A 115 -6.90 -15.98 2.53
N LEU A 116 -6.16 -14.89 2.44
CA LEU A 116 -6.66 -13.53 2.55
C LEU A 116 -6.79 -12.93 1.14
N LEU A 117 -7.95 -12.39 0.84
CA LEU A 117 -8.25 -11.87 -0.49
C LEU A 117 -8.81 -10.45 -0.41
N TRP A 118 -8.08 -9.49 -0.94
CA TRP A 118 -8.56 -8.11 -1.04
C TRP A 118 -9.49 -7.93 -2.25
N SER A 119 -10.52 -7.13 -2.04
CA SER A 119 -11.43 -6.65 -3.07
C SER A 119 -11.56 -5.14 -2.97
N HIS A 120 -10.96 -4.43 -3.93
CA HIS A 120 -10.99 -2.99 -3.99
C HIS A 120 -12.32 -2.48 -4.51
N GLY A 121 -12.81 -1.35 -3.95
CA GLY A 121 -14.05 -0.70 -4.32
C GLY A 121 -15.32 -1.51 -4.02
N ALA A 122 -15.26 -2.52 -3.17
CA ALA A 122 -16.38 -3.36 -2.77
C ALA A 122 -17.23 -3.88 -3.96
N HIS A 123 -16.57 -4.28 -5.04
CA HIS A 123 -17.22 -4.69 -6.29
C HIS A 123 -18.32 -5.74 -6.06
N PRO A 124 -19.56 -5.53 -6.56
CA PRO A 124 -20.68 -6.45 -6.27
C PRO A 124 -20.42 -7.90 -6.72
N GLY A 125 -19.61 -8.10 -7.75
CA GLY A 125 -19.17 -9.42 -8.21
C GLY A 125 -18.29 -10.13 -7.19
N ALA A 126 -17.35 -9.41 -6.57
CA ALA A 126 -16.46 -9.94 -5.54
C ALA A 126 -17.23 -10.33 -4.28
N ARG A 127 -18.14 -9.47 -3.80
CA ARG A 127 -19.03 -9.78 -2.67
C ARG A 127 -19.83 -11.08 -2.89
N ARG A 128 -20.44 -11.25 -4.09
CA ARG A 128 -21.19 -12.47 -4.44
C ARG A 128 -20.27 -13.69 -4.53
N LEU A 129 -19.08 -13.52 -5.08
CA LEU A 129 -18.12 -14.60 -5.22
C LEU A 129 -17.62 -15.06 -3.84
N ALA A 130 -17.24 -14.14 -2.97
CA ALA A 130 -16.82 -14.41 -1.60
C ALA A 130 -17.94 -15.18 -0.82
N ALA A 131 -19.16 -14.65 -0.84
CA ALA A 131 -20.29 -15.28 -0.15
C ALA A 131 -20.59 -16.71 -0.68
N SER A 132 -20.49 -16.93 -2.00
CA SER A 132 -20.77 -18.24 -2.61
C SER A 132 -19.69 -19.31 -2.34
N HIS A 133 -18.53 -18.91 -1.83
CA HIS A 133 -17.42 -19.82 -1.50
C HIS A 133 -17.07 -19.80 -0.01
N GLY A 134 -17.92 -19.22 0.83
CA GLY A 134 -17.72 -19.23 2.29
C GLY A 134 -16.55 -18.37 2.77
N LEU A 135 -16.13 -17.35 2.01
CA LEU A 135 -15.17 -16.39 2.49
C LEU A 135 -15.83 -15.39 3.42
N GLU A 136 -15.22 -15.14 4.57
CA GLU A 136 -15.71 -14.20 5.59
C GLU A 136 -15.02 -12.85 5.45
N PRO A 137 -15.74 -11.72 5.49
CA PRO A 137 -15.09 -10.41 5.57
C PRO A 137 -14.41 -10.28 6.94
N VAL A 138 -13.13 -9.90 6.95
CA VAL A 138 -12.32 -9.79 8.17
C VAL A 138 -11.79 -8.38 8.41
N ARG A 139 -11.70 -7.56 7.35
CA ARG A 139 -11.33 -6.14 7.43
C ARG A 139 -12.11 -5.35 6.39
N GLU A 140 -12.47 -4.13 6.74
CA GLU A 140 -13.05 -3.15 5.82
C GLU A 140 -12.24 -1.86 5.93
N LEU A 141 -11.63 -1.45 4.82
CA LEU A 141 -10.83 -0.25 4.72
C LEU A 141 -11.61 0.78 3.90
N LEU A 142 -11.99 1.88 4.53
CA LEU A 142 -12.71 2.97 3.89
C LEU A 142 -11.71 3.91 3.22
N HIS A 143 -11.91 4.19 1.95
CA HIS A 143 -11.27 5.31 1.26
C HIS A 143 -12.15 6.53 1.44
N LEU A 144 -11.64 7.57 2.08
CA LEU A 144 -12.34 8.81 2.30
C LEU A 144 -11.72 9.92 1.47
N ARG A 145 -12.55 10.83 0.97
CA ARG A 145 -12.14 11.97 0.18
C ARG A 145 -12.78 13.26 0.71
N GLY A 146 -12.01 14.35 0.69
CA GLY A 146 -12.46 15.66 1.16
C GLY A 146 -11.82 16.81 0.39
N GLU A 147 -12.48 17.96 0.40
CA GLU A 147 -11.94 19.18 -0.18
C GLU A 147 -10.89 19.79 0.76
N VAL A 148 -9.79 20.27 0.20
CA VAL A 148 -8.79 21.07 0.90
C VAL A 148 -9.16 22.53 0.74
N PRO A 149 -9.51 23.24 1.82
CA PRO A 149 -9.93 24.64 1.73
C PRO A 149 -8.82 25.53 1.18
N SER A 150 -9.15 26.40 0.24
CA SER A 150 -8.18 27.32 -0.37
C SER A 150 -7.68 28.39 0.61
N GLY A 151 -6.43 28.39 0.84
CA GLY A 151 -5.42 29.39 1.20
C GLY A 151 -5.64 30.42 2.29
N ALA A 152 -6.78 30.99 2.54
CA ALA A 152 -6.93 32.14 3.43
C ALA A 152 -7.59 31.84 4.80
N GLU A 153 -8.32 30.78 4.92
CA GLU A 153 -9.06 30.47 6.15
C GLU A 153 -8.30 29.60 7.14
N PHE A 154 -7.25 28.90 6.68
CA PHE A 154 -6.33 28.18 7.53
C PHE A 154 -5.11 29.03 7.92
N ALA A 155 -5.32 30.19 8.47
CA ALA A 155 -4.29 30.90 9.19
C ALA A 155 -4.00 30.12 10.48
N TRP A 156 -3.02 29.28 10.39
CA TRP A 156 -2.39 28.52 11.45
C TRP A 156 -2.16 29.40 12.68
N LYS A 157 -2.98 29.26 13.68
CA LYS A 157 -2.96 30.15 14.85
C LYS A 157 -2.11 29.67 15.99
N THR A 158 -1.33 28.59 15.88
CA THR A 158 -0.56 28.14 17.05
C THR A 158 0.74 27.44 16.69
N HIS A 159 1.77 27.81 17.41
CA HIS A 159 3.12 27.25 17.42
C HIS A 159 3.24 25.83 18.02
N ALA A 160 2.19 25.03 18.07
CA ALA A 160 2.18 23.83 18.91
C ALA A 160 1.92 22.51 18.17
N ALA A 161 1.73 22.49 16.86
CA ALA A 161 1.48 21.23 16.20
C ALA A 161 1.99 21.24 14.75
N GLY A 162 2.86 20.30 14.43
CA GLY A 162 3.25 20.01 13.08
C GLY A 162 4.40 20.84 12.53
N GLU A 163 5.59 20.72 13.11
CA GLU A 163 6.80 21.16 12.42
C GLU A 163 7.23 20.11 11.40
N PRO A 164 7.58 20.51 10.17
CA PRO A 164 8.08 19.57 9.16
C PRO A 164 9.34 18.86 9.62
N LEU A 165 9.48 17.60 9.25
CA LEU A 165 10.69 16.81 9.49
C LEU A 165 11.94 17.51 8.95
N ALA A 166 11.83 18.19 7.80
CA ALA A 166 12.93 18.95 7.20
C ALA A 166 13.44 20.09 8.11
N THR A 167 12.56 20.76 8.84
CA THR A 167 12.93 21.80 9.82
C THR A 167 13.65 21.21 11.02
N LEU A 168 13.30 20.00 11.41
CA LEU A 168 13.84 19.30 12.59
C LEU A 168 15.07 18.45 12.27
N ALA A 169 15.28 18.01 11.04
CA ALA A 169 16.39 17.16 10.63
C ALA A 169 17.77 17.74 10.99
N ASN A 170 17.87 19.07 11.07
CA ASN A 170 19.10 19.77 11.48
C ASN A 170 19.18 20.07 12.98
N SER A 171 18.09 19.91 13.74
CA SER A 171 18.02 20.31 15.15
C SER A 171 17.69 19.18 16.13
N VAL A 172 17.06 18.08 15.68
CA VAL A 172 16.70 16.96 16.54
C VAL A 172 17.29 15.66 16.00
N HIS A 173 18.46 15.31 16.49
CA HIS A 173 19.01 13.96 16.31
C HIS A 173 17.99 12.96 16.85
N GLY A 174 17.47 12.09 15.99
CA GLY A 174 16.51 11.06 16.40
C GLY A 174 15.04 11.35 16.08
N ALA A 175 14.70 12.39 15.30
CA ALA A 175 13.32 12.67 14.93
C ALA A 175 12.66 11.48 14.19
N VAL A 176 13.39 10.82 13.30
CA VAL A 176 12.92 9.60 12.62
C VAL A 176 12.75 8.45 13.60
N ASP A 177 13.67 8.27 14.55
CA ASP A 177 13.57 7.22 15.55
C ASP A 177 12.37 7.47 16.51
N ALA A 178 12.11 8.73 16.83
CA ALA A 178 10.91 9.11 17.60
C ALA A 178 9.63 8.84 16.82
N LEU A 179 9.61 9.16 15.49
CA LEU A 179 8.49 8.85 14.61
C LEU A 179 8.23 7.33 14.58
N LEU A 180 9.26 6.53 14.36
CA LEU A 180 9.15 5.07 14.32
C LEU A 180 8.65 4.49 15.66
N ALA A 181 9.11 5.05 16.79
CA ALA A 181 8.65 4.64 18.11
C ALA A 181 7.16 4.97 18.31
N VAL A 182 6.72 6.16 17.93
CA VAL A 182 5.30 6.55 17.98
C VAL A 182 4.48 5.69 17.01
N ASN A 183 4.96 5.43 15.80
CA ASN A 183 4.29 4.57 14.83
C ASN A 183 4.05 3.16 15.40
N ALA A 184 5.08 2.54 15.97
CA ALA A 184 4.96 1.21 16.57
C ALA A 184 3.94 1.17 17.72
N ARG A 185 3.82 2.24 18.51
CA ARG A 185 2.85 2.34 19.62
C ARG A 185 1.44 2.66 19.13
N ALA A 186 1.31 3.61 18.21
CA ALA A 186 0.01 4.04 17.68
C ALA A 186 -0.70 2.94 16.90
N PHE A 187 0.07 2.07 16.25
CA PHE A 187 -0.41 1.00 15.39
C PHE A 187 -0.04 -0.39 15.91
N ALA A 188 0.12 -0.57 17.24
CA ALA A 188 0.52 -1.84 17.84
C ALA A 188 -0.40 -3.02 17.49
N GLU A 189 -1.68 -2.76 17.27
CA GLU A 189 -2.68 -3.76 16.89
C GLU A 189 -2.89 -3.85 15.37
N HIS A 190 -2.28 -2.93 14.59
CA HIS A 190 -2.42 -2.94 13.14
C HIS A 190 -1.41 -3.91 12.51
N PRO A 191 -1.85 -4.85 11.64
CA PRO A 191 -1.00 -5.93 11.13
C PRO A 191 0.20 -5.45 10.30
N GLU A 192 0.09 -4.32 9.64
CA GLU A 192 1.08 -3.80 8.70
C GLU A 192 1.80 -2.54 9.22
N GLN A 193 1.06 -1.49 9.59
CA GLN A 193 1.65 -0.18 9.90
C GLN A 193 2.51 -0.14 11.16
N GLY A 194 2.18 -0.92 12.18
CA GLY A 194 2.94 -0.92 13.44
C GLY A 194 4.37 -1.47 13.34
N ARG A 195 4.73 -2.06 12.22
CA ARG A 195 6.04 -2.70 12.00
C ARG A 195 7.02 -1.88 11.16
N LEU A 196 6.69 -0.62 10.82
CA LEU A 196 7.57 0.22 10.01
C LEU A 196 8.97 0.30 10.62
N THR A 197 9.93 -0.31 9.93
CA THR A 197 11.35 -0.31 10.32
C THR A 197 12.08 0.90 9.76
N ARG A 198 13.28 1.16 10.27
CA ARG A 198 14.15 2.22 9.73
C ARG A 198 14.50 1.98 8.26
N ALA A 199 14.75 0.73 7.86
CA ALA A 199 15.08 0.39 6.47
C ALA A 199 13.89 0.64 5.52
N GLU A 200 12.68 0.32 5.95
CA GLU A 200 11.46 0.60 5.18
C GLU A 200 11.18 2.10 5.10
N PHE A 201 11.36 2.84 6.21
CA PHE A 201 11.29 4.30 6.18
C PHE A 201 12.30 4.91 5.20
N ASP A 202 13.56 4.48 5.25
CA ASP A 202 14.62 4.97 4.36
C ASP A 202 14.31 4.61 2.88
N ALA A 203 13.68 3.48 2.61
CA ALA A 203 13.22 3.10 1.28
C ALA A 203 12.08 4.01 0.79
N LEU A 204 11.07 4.27 1.64
CA LEU A 204 10.00 5.22 1.32
C LEU A 204 10.52 6.65 1.15
N ALA A 205 11.53 7.05 1.94
CA ALA A 205 12.17 8.36 1.82
C ALA A 205 13.01 8.52 0.54
N ALA A 206 13.31 7.43 -0.15
CA ALA A 206 13.98 7.46 -1.47
C ALA A 206 12.99 7.55 -2.64
N GLU A 207 11.69 7.40 -2.39
CA GLU A 207 10.67 7.48 -3.42
C GLU A 207 10.54 8.90 -4.00
N PRO A 208 10.25 9.05 -5.31
CA PRO A 208 10.17 10.36 -5.97
C PRO A 208 9.10 11.31 -5.39
N TRP A 209 8.08 10.78 -4.75
CA TRP A 209 7.00 11.57 -4.13
C TRP A 209 7.34 12.06 -2.72
N PHE A 210 8.37 11.50 -2.09
CA PHE A 210 8.71 11.85 -0.72
C PHE A 210 9.25 13.28 -0.62
N ASP A 211 8.64 14.06 0.25
CA ASP A 211 9.10 15.37 0.65
C ASP A 211 9.17 15.40 2.19
N PRO A 212 10.35 15.63 2.80
CA PRO A 212 10.46 15.68 4.25
C PRO A 212 9.63 16.82 4.87
N GLU A 213 9.26 17.84 4.11
CA GLU A 213 8.32 18.87 4.55
C GLU A 213 6.87 18.40 4.64
N ASP A 214 6.54 17.27 4.03
CA ASP A 214 5.23 16.64 4.10
C ASP A 214 5.10 15.66 5.27
N VAL A 215 6.16 15.49 6.07
CA VAL A 215 6.15 14.73 7.33
C VAL A 215 6.11 15.71 8.50
N LEU A 216 4.93 15.90 9.06
CA LEU A 216 4.66 16.85 10.14
C LEU A 216 4.74 16.16 11.50
N LEU A 217 5.54 16.69 12.41
CA LEU A 217 5.78 16.14 13.75
C LEU A 217 5.20 17.06 14.83
N ALA A 218 4.40 16.49 15.72
CA ALA A 218 3.77 17.23 16.82
C ALA A 218 4.47 16.90 18.15
N TRP A 219 5.15 17.86 18.72
CA TRP A 219 5.93 17.70 19.97
C TRP A 219 5.22 18.30 21.17
N ASP A 220 5.34 17.63 22.31
CA ASP A 220 5.00 18.13 23.64
C ASP A 220 6.30 18.15 24.48
N GLY A 221 6.95 19.30 24.52
CA GLY A 221 8.32 19.40 25.04
C GLY A 221 9.28 18.52 24.23
N ASP A 222 9.92 17.57 24.91
CA ASP A 222 10.89 16.64 24.30
C ASP A 222 10.25 15.32 23.81
N ARG A 223 8.94 15.16 23.93
CA ARG A 223 8.23 13.94 23.52
C ARG A 223 7.42 14.17 22.26
N LEU A 224 7.57 13.29 21.29
CA LEU A 224 6.71 13.27 20.10
C LEU A 224 5.33 12.76 20.49
N ALA A 225 4.30 13.62 20.40
CA ALA A 225 2.92 13.28 20.68
C ALA A 225 2.22 12.60 19.49
N GLY A 226 2.68 12.87 18.28
CA GLY A 226 2.12 12.27 17.06
C GLY A 226 2.75 12.85 15.80
N PHE A 227 2.35 12.30 14.66
CA PHE A 227 2.81 12.75 13.36
C PHE A 227 1.71 12.63 12.29
N CYS A 228 1.85 13.43 11.22
CA CYS A 228 1.07 13.33 10.00
C CYS A 228 2.04 13.25 8.83
N TRP A 229 1.95 12.21 8.05
CA TRP A 229 2.73 12.03 6.84
C TRP A 229 1.80 12.15 5.64
N LEU A 230 2.10 13.08 4.75
CA LEU A 230 1.34 13.31 3.52
C LEU A 230 2.10 12.72 2.33
N LYS A 231 1.36 12.24 1.35
CA LYS A 231 1.88 11.77 0.07
C LYS A 231 1.25 12.59 -1.05
N VAL A 232 2.08 13.23 -1.89
CA VAL A 232 1.63 14.05 -3.02
C VAL A 232 2.38 13.64 -4.28
N GLU A 233 1.70 12.91 -5.15
CA GLU A 233 2.29 12.36 -6.39
C GLU A 233 2.03 13.20 -7.66
N GLY A 234 1.41 14.34 -7.55
CA GLY A 234 0.96 15.15 -8.69
C GLY A 234 -0.50 14.86 -9.06
N GLY A 235 -1.12 15.78 -9.81
CA GLY A 235 -2.52 15.61 -10.23
C GLY A 235 -3.57 16.37 -9.39
N GLY A 236 -3.14 17.16 -8.38
CA GLY A 236 -4.04 18.06 -7.65
C GLY A 236 -4.71 17.44 -6.42
N SER A 237 -4.44 16.18 -6.09
CA SER A 237 -4.82 15.53 -4.83
C SER A 237 -3.62 15.20 -3.96
N GLY A 238 -3.83 15.12 -2.65
CA GLY A 238 -2.85 14.69 -1.67
C GLY A 238 -3.45 13.69 -0.71
N GLU A 239 -2.67 12.70 -0.33
CA GLU A 239 -3.09 11.65 0.59
C GLU A 239 -2.58 11.92 2.01
N PHE A 240 -3.45 11.75 3.00
CA PHE A 240 -3.03 11.55 4.39
C PHE A 240 -2.53 10.11 4.52
N TYR A 241 -1.26 9.91 4.16
CA TYR A 241 -0.64 8.59 4.07
C TYR A 241 -0.58 7.87 5.42
N VAL A 242 -0.15 8.57 6.49
CA VAL A 242 -0.22 8.08 7.86
C VAL A 242 -0.51 9.23 8.83
N VAL A 243 -1.45 9.03 9.73
CA VAL A 243 -1.67 9.92 10.89
C VAL A 243 -1.61 9.09 12.16
N GLY A 244 -0.55 9.26 12.94
CA GLY A 244 -0.30 8.52 14.18
C GLY A 244 -0.30 9.44 15.40
N VAL A 245 -1.01 9.04 16.46
CA VAL A 245 -0.97 9.71 17.77
C VAL A 245 -0.55 8.68 18.83
N ASP A 246 0.51 9.00 19.56
CA ASP A 246 0.98 8.15 20.65
C ASP A 246 -0.17 7.88 21.65
N PRO A 247 -0.37 6.65 22.11
CA PRO A 247 -1.47 6.28 23.01
C PRO A 247 -1.60 7.16 24.25
N ASP A 248 -0.47 7.64 24.82
CA ASP A 248 -0.47 8.53 25.99
C ASP A 248 -1.06 9.92 25.69
N TYR A 249 -1.17 10.29 24.41
CA TYR A 249 -1.66 11.59 23.93
C TYR A 249 -3.02 11.51 23.23
N GLN A 250 -3.59 10.32 23.08
CA GLN A 250 -4.92 10.16 22.50
C GLN A 250 -6.02 10.83 23.38
N GLY A 251 -7.11 11.25 22.76
CA GLY A 251 -8.21 11.93 23.42
C GLY A 251 -7.93 13.39 23.85
N GLN A 252 -6.72 13.92 23.61
CA GLN A 252 -6.30 15.27 23.99
C GLN A 252 -6.30 16.29 22.83
N GLY A 253 -6.88 15.90 21.67
CA GLY A 253 -7.01 16.77 20.50
C GLY A 253 -5.81 16.80 19.57
N TRP A 254 -4.76 15.99 19.80
CA TRP A 254 -3.57 15.97 18.96
C TRP A 254 -3.87 15.49 17.52
N GLY A 255 -4.75 14.49 17.35
CA GLY A 255 -5.17 14.05 16.03
C GLY A 255 -5.82 15.17 15.20
N ARG A 256 -6.68 15.97 15.83
CA ARG A 256 -7.28 17.15 15.17
C ARG A 256 -6.23 18.14 14.69
N ARG A 257 -5.27 18.49 15.55
CA ARG A 257 -4.18 19.41 15.22
C ARG A 257 -3.31 18.90 14.08
N LEU A 258 -3.05 17.59 14.03
CA LEU A 258 -2.28 16.96 12.95
C LEU A 258 -3.05 17.00 11.61
N VAL A 259 -4.35 16.71 11.62
CA VAL A 259 -5.18 16.82 10.40
C VAL A 259 -5.27 18.26 9.94
N GLU A 260 -5.47 19.23 10.85
CA GLU A 260 -5.42 20.65 10.54
C GLU A 260 -4.08 21.05 9.89
N ALA A 261 -2.95 20.56 10.44
CA ALA A 261 -1.62 20.81 9.89
C ALA A 261 -1.46 20.23 8.48
N GLY A 262 -1.90 19.00 8.30
CA GLY A 262 -1.87 18.33 7.00
C GLY A 262 -2.68 19.09 5.96
N MET A 263 -3.91 19.49 6.29
CA MET A 263 -4.76 20.31 5.40
C MET A 263 -4.09 21.65 5.04
N ALA A 264 -3.50 22.34 6.03
CA ALA A 264 -2.78 23.59 5.78
C ALA A 264 -1.56 23.38 4.87
N ARG A 265 -0.83 22.30 5.07
CA ARG A 265 0.31 21.93 4.22
C ARG A 265 -0.13 21.65 2.78
N LEU A 266 -1.17 20.84 2.58
CA LEU A 266 -1.74 20.57 1.26
C LEU A 266 -2.22 21.85 0.57
N ALA A 267 -2.94 22.71 1.29
CA ALA A 267 -3.38 24.01 0.78
C ALA A 267 -2.20 24.88 0.33
N SER A 268 -1.10 24.93 1.11
CA SER A 268 0.11 25.69 0.76
C SER A 268 0.79 25.20 -0.50
N ARG A 269 0.59 23.93 -0.87
CA ARG A 269 1.07 23.32 -2.12
C ARG A 269 0.09 23.48 -3.28
N GLY A 270 -1.05 24.16 -3.07
CA GLY A 270 -2.08 24.36 -4.08
C GLY A 270 -2.92 23.09 -4.35
N ILE A 271 -2.89 22.13 -3.44
CA ILE A 271 -3.73 20.93 -3.50
C ILE A 271 -5.14 21.29 -3.07
N CYS A 272 -6.14 20.86 -3.86
CA CYS A 272 -7.54 21.18 -3.63
C CYS A 272 -8.37 20.00 -3.12
N GLU A 273 -7.83 18.79 -3.19
CA GLU A 273 -8.50 17.57 -2.77
C GLU A 273 -7.56 16.72 -1.93
N ALA A 274 -8.07 16.12 -0.86
CA ALA A 274 -7.32 15.20 -0.03
C ALA A 274 -8.06 13.87 0.09
N ASP A 275 -7.31 12.78 0.21
CA ASP A 275 -7.87 11.47 0.50
C ASP A 275 -7.08 10.74 1.59
N LEU A 276 -7.64 9.65 2.06
CA LEU A 276 -7.03 8.80 3.08
C LEU A 276 -7.71 7.43 3.13
N TYR A 277 -7.01 6.46 3.68
CA TYR A 277 -7.55 5.17 4.05
C TYR A 277 -7.70 5.04 5.57
N VAL A 278 -8.79 4.43 6.02
CA VAL A 278 -9.06 4.24 7.45
C VAL A 278 -9.86 2.96 7.68
N GLU A 279 -9.51 2.20 8.72
CA GLU A 279 -10.29 1.01 9.12
C GLU A 279 -11.72 1.41 9.50
N ALA A 280 -12.71 0.64 9.03
CA ALA A 280 -14.13 0.93 9.25
C ALA A 280 -14.54 0.86 10.73
N ASP A 281 -13.79 0.12 11.55
CA ASP A 281 -14.00 0.01 12.99
C ASP A 281 -13.31 1.13 13.79
N ASN A 282 -12.44 1.94 13.16
CA ASN A 282 -11.79 3.09 13.81
C ASN A 282 -12.75 4.29 13.95
N ALA A 283 -13.75 4.12 14.80
CA ALA A 283 -14.78 5.13 15.03
C ALA A 283 -14.23 6.52 15.46
N PRO A 284 -13.16 6.64 16.28
CA PRO A 284 -12.57 7.93 16.61
C PRO A 284 -12.00 8.66 15.38
N ALA A 285 -11.23 7.97 14.54
CA ALA A 285 -10.65 8.56 13.34
C ALA A 285 -11.73 8.94 12.32
N LEU A 286 -12.71 8.07 12.08
CA LEU A 286 -13.84 8.34 11.19
C LEU A 286 -14.62 9.58 11.61
N ARG A 287 -14.86 9.78 12.92
CA ARG A 287 -15.52 10.98 13.42
C ARG A 287 -14.69 12.22 13.13
N LEU A 288 -13.39 12.14 13.41
CA LEU A 288 -12.46 13.24 13.15
C LEU A 288 -12.47 13.65 11.68
N TYR A 289 -12.26 12.72 10.77
CA TYR A 289 -12.20 13.01 9.33
C TYR A 289 -13.54 13.56 8.80
N ARG A 290 -14.68 13.03 9.26
CA ARG A 290 -16.01 13.57 8.89
C ARG A 290 -16.22 15.02 9.34
N GLU A 291 -15.64 15.42 10.48
CA GLU A 291 -15.67 16.83 10.93
C GLU A 291 -14.86 17.76 10.02
N PHE A 292 -13.84 17.22 9.33
CA PHE A 292 -13.09 17.93 8.28
C PHE A 292 -13.72 17.84 6.89
N GLY A 293 -14.92 17.29 6.77
CA GLY A 293 -15.65 17.21 5.51
C GLY A 293 -15.32 16.00 4.65
N PHE A 294 -14.48 15.09 5.12
CA PHE A 294 -14.22 13.83 4.40
C PHE A 294 -15.48 12.97 4.31
N ARG A 295 -15.67 12.37 3.16
CA ARG A 295 -16.77 11.45 2.86
C ARG A 295 -16.25 10.17 2.26
N GLU A 296 -17.01 9.10 2.43
CA GLU A 296 -16.71 7.81 1.85
C GLU A 296 -16.78 7.88 0.31
N ASP A 297 -15.69 7.49 -0.32
CA ASP A 297 -15.54 7.39 -1.77
C ASP A 297 -15.64 5.92 -2.22
N SER A 298 -14.89 5.04 -1.55
CA SER A 298 -14.96 3.60 -1.80
C SER A 298 -14.63 2.79 -0.54
N ILE A 299 -14.84 1.48 -0.61
CA ILE A 299 -14.56 0.53 0.47
C ILE A 299 -13.76 -0.62 -0.10
N ASP A 300 -12.63 -0.93 0.51
CA ASP A 300 -11.88 -2.15 0.24
C ASP A 300 -12.19 -3.19 1.31
N ILE A 301 -12.39 -4.43 0.90
CA ILE A 301 -12.75 -5.51 1.81
C ILE A 301 -11.74 -6.63 1.69
N GLN A 302 -11.16 -7.01 2.83
CA GLN A 302 -10.36 -8.22 2.92
C GLN A 302 -11.25 -9.37 3.38
N TYR A 303 -11.28 -10.41 2.58
CA TYR A 303 -11.97 -11.66 2.87
C TYR A 303 -10.97 -12.71 3.32
N ARG A 304 -11.38 -13.57 4.26
CA ARG A 304 -10.62 -14.73 4.71
C ARG A 304 -11.33 -16.01 4.33
N TRP A 305 -10.64 -16.92 3.73
CA TRP A 305 -10.97 -18.30 3.66
C TRP A 305 -10.05 -19.08 4.59
N ARG A 306 -10.63 -19.98 5.41
CA ARG A 306 -9.87 -20.83 6.32
C ARG A 306 -9.67 -22.20 5.68
N SER A 307 -8.41 -22.65 5.64
CA SER A 307 -8.13 -24.02 5.27
C SER A 307 -8.68 -24.95 6.36
N ASP A 308 -9.41 -25.98 5.94
CA ASP A 308 -9.85 -27.01 6.88
C ASP A 308 -8.63 -27.87 7.26
N PRO A 309 -8.21 -27.96 8.56
CA PRO A 309 -7.02 -28.73 8.93
C PRO A 309 -7.18 -30.25 8.74
N GLY A 310 -8.24 -30.71 8.07
CA GLY A 310 -8.60 -32.12 7.89
C GLY A 310 -8.58 -32.65 6.44
N HIS A 311 -8.06 -31.90 5.47
CA HIS A 311 -7.93 -32.38 4.08
C HIS A 311 -6.49 -32.47 3.67
#